data_1c77d01d2e6c5674089faaed80af08b1
#
_entry.id   1c77d01d2e6c5674089faaed80af08b1
#
_cell.length_a   1.000
_cell.length_b   1.000
_cell.length_c   1.000
_cell.angle_alpha   90.00
_cell.angle_beta   90.00
_cell.angle_gamma   90.00
#
_symmetry.space_group_name_H-M   'P 1'
#
loop_
_entity.id
_entity.type
_entity.pdbx_description
1 polymer ?
#
loop_
_entity_poly.entity_id
_entity_poly.type
_entity_poly.pdbx_seq_one_letter_code
_entity_poly.pdbx_strand_id
1 'polypeptide(L)'
;IANETIYAYISDGGVQEEISQGAGRIAGHLGLSNLVMFYDSNDIQLSTECCDVMTEDTAKKYEAWGWNVININGNDCDEIRKALDAAKAETKRPTLIIGKTIMGKGALKADCTSYERNCKTHGAPLGGDAFVNTIKNLGGNPEAPFAIFPEVEELYANRAKELETICAEKYAAEKAWAEANPEA
;
A
#
# COMPACT_ATOMS: atom_id res chain seq x y z
N ILE A 1 14.47 -17.47 2.94
CA ILE A 1 14.19 -16.57 1.79
C ILE A 1 13.09 -17.18 0.91
N ALA A 2 13.11 -18.49 0.65
CA ALA A 2 12.19 -19.15 -0.30
C ALA A 2 10.69 -19.05 0.04
N ASN A 3 10.32 -18.77 1.28
CA ASN A 3 8.93 -18.73 1.76
C ASN A 3 8.47 -17.33 2.19
N GLU A 4 9.24 -16.29 1.87
CA GLU A 4 8.87 -14.91 2.24
C GLU A 4 7.99 -14.27 1.17
N THR A 5 6.89 -13.64 1.60
CA THR A 5 6.07 -12.80 0.73
C THR A 5 6.68 -11.41 0.65
N ILE A 6 6.88 -10.92 -0.55
CA ILE A 6 7.37 -9.57 -0.83
C ILE A 6 6.18 -8.68 -1.13
N TYR A 7 6.04 -7.62 -0.37
CA TYR A 7 5.00 -6.62 -0.57
C TYR A 7 5.59 -5.38 -1.24
N ALA A 8 4.97 -4.96 -2.33
CA ALA A 8 5.29 -3.72 -3.02
C ALA A 8 4.07 -2.79 -3.00
N TYR A 9 4.31 -1.50 -3.01
CA TYR A 9 3.28 -0.46 -3.08
C TYR A 9 3.56 0.43 -4.29
N ILE A 10 2.51 0.75 -5.06
CA ILE A 10 2.62 1.58 -6.26
C ILE A 10 1.42 2.54 -6.35
N SER A 11 1.65 3.72 -6.90
CA SER A 11 0.63 4.75 -7.09
C SER A 11 0.28 4.94 -8.56
N ASP A 12 -0.67 5.83 -8.86
CA ASP A 12 -1.11 6.14 -10.22
C ASP A 12 0.04 6.55 -11.14
N GLY A 13 0.93 7.44 -10.71
CA GLY A 13 2.13 7.80 -11.48
C GLY A 13 3.09 6.61 -11.63
N GLY A 14 3.26 5.83 -10.58
CA GLY A 14 4.16 4.67 -10.59
C GLY A 14 3.79 3.59 -11.59
N VAL A 15 2.50 3.29 -11.78
CA VAL A 15 2.05 2.26 -12.75
C VAL A 15 2.24 2.71 -14.21
N GLN A 16 2.46 4.00 -14.45
CA GLN A 16 2.70 4.55 -15.78
C GLN A 16 4.18 4.48 -16.18
N GLU A 17 5.08 4.34 -15.21
CA GLU A 17 6.52 4.29 -15.46
C GLU A 17 6.91 3.03 -16.24
N GLU A 18 7.70 3.20 -17.31
CA GLU A 18 8.15 2.09 -18.17
C GLU A 18 8.91 1.00 -17.41
N ILE A 19 9.71 1.40 -16.41
CA ILE A 19 10.45 0.44 -15.57
C ILE A 19 9.48 -0.42 -14.75
N SER A 20 8.45 0.18 -14.18
CA SER A 20 7.40 -0.55 -13.43
C SER A 20 6.65 -1.53 -14.33
N GLN A 21 6.33 -1.12 -15.55
CA GLN A 21 5.68 -1.97 -16.54
C GLN A 21 6.57 -3.12 -17.00
N GLY A 22 7.85 -2.83 -17.28
CA GLY A 22 8.85 -3.84 -17.62
C GLY A 22 9.03 -4.88 -16.53
N ALA A 23 9.17 -4.43 -15.26
CA ALA A 23 9.27 -5.30 -14.10
C ALA A 23 7.99 -6.13 -13.89
N GLY A 24 6.81 -5.51 -14.01
CA GLY A 24 5.52 -6.18 -13.90
C GLY A 24 5.34 -7.30 -14.92
N ARG A 25 5.71 -7.05 -16.18
CA ARG A 25 5.65 -8.06 -17.24
C ARG A 25 6.60 -9.23 -16.97
N ILE A 26 7.83 -8.97 -16.51
CA ILE A 26 8.80 -10.01 -16.16
C ILE A 26 8.32 -10.82 -14.97
N ALA A 27 7.79 -10.18 -13.93
CA ALA A 27 7.27 -10.86 -12.74
C ALA A 27 6.12 -11.82 -13.09
N GLY A 28 5.21 -11.40 -13.97
CA GLY A 28 4.14 -12.26 -14.49
C GLY A 28 4.68 -13.45 -15.29
N HIS A 29 5.63 -13.21 -16.20
CA HIS A 29 6.28 -14.25 -16.99
C HIS A 29 6.99 -15.30 -16.13
N LEU A 30 7.66 -14.88 -15.08
CA LEU A 30 8.37 -15.76 -14.14
C LEU A 30 7.44 -16.42 -13.12
N GLY A 31 6.18 -16.02 -13.03
CA GLY A 31 5.21 -16.56 -12.08
C GLY A 31 5.62 -16.30 -10.62
N LEU A 32 6.10 -15.09 -10.29
CA LEU A 32 6.61 -14.75 -8.94
C LEU A 32 5.47 -14.70 -7.93
N SER A 33 4.95 -15.85 -7.53
CA SER A 33 3.76 -15.98 -6.68
C SER A 33 3.93 -15.41 -5.26
N ASN A 34 5.17 -15.18 -4.83
CA ASN A 34 5.48 -14.53 -3.55
C ASN A 34 5.52 -13.00 -3.64
N LEU A 35 5.27 -12.41 -4.81
CA LEU A 35 5.16 -10.96 -4.98
C LEU A 35 3.70 -10.51 -4.93
N VAL A 36 3.39 -9.66 -3.97
CA VAL A 36 2.09 -9.00 -3.81
C VAL A 36 2.28 -7.49 -3.94
N MET A 37 1.64 -6.89 -4.93
CA MET A 37 1.71 -5.45 -5.14
C MET A 37 0.36 -4.81 -4.87
N PHE A 38 0.32 -3.76 -4.04
CA PHE A 38 -0.85 -2.93 -3.82
C PHE A 38 -0.75 -1.67 -4.65
N TYR A 39 -1.71 -1.46 -5.54
CA TYR A 39 -1.86 -0.25 -6.33
C TYR A 39 -2.89 0.68 -5.68
N ASP A 40 -2.42 1.82 -5.18
CA ASP A 40 -3.25 2.91 -4.69
C ASP A 40 -3.80 3.70 -5.88
N SER A 41 -4.99 3.29 -6.32
CA SER A 41 -5.69 3.88 -7.47
C SER A 41 -6.63 4.98 -7.01
N ASN A 42 -6.16 6.20 -6.97
CA ASN A 42 -6.93 7.36 -6.48
C ASN A 42 -7.29 8.38 -7.57
N ASP A 43 -6.89 8.15 -8.83
CA ASP A 43 -7.14 8.95 -10.04
C ASP A 43 -6.42 10.31 -10.06
N ILE A 44 -5.59 10.63 -9.08
CA ILE A 44 -4.93 11.93 -8.96
C ILE A 44 -3.42 11.79 -9.07
N GLN A 45 -2.81 12.65 -9.87
CA GLN A 45 -1.36 12.82 -9.98
C GLN A 45 -0.94 14.18 -9.45
N LEU A 46 0.37 14.47 -9.51
CA LEU A 46 0.94 15.70 -8.98
C LEU A 46 0.27 16.97 -9.52
N SER A 47 -0.08 17.01 -10.79
CA SER A 47 -0.60 18.22 -11.46
C SER A 47 -1.91 18.01 -12.21
N THR A 48 -2.40 16.76 -12.32
CA THR A 48 -3.57 16.45 -13.18
C THR A 48 -4.30 15.20 -12.70
N GLU A 49 -5.41 14.88 -13.32
CA GLU A 49 -6.11 13.60 -13.15
C GLU A 49 -5.49 12.52 -14.05
N CYS A 50 -5.57 11.26 -13.64
CA CYS A 50 -5.01 10.16 -14.44
C CYS A 50 -5.63 10.06 -15.82
N CYS A 51 -6.94 10.35 -15.95
CA CYS A 51 -7.63 10.29 -17.24
C CYS A 51 -7.12 11.29 -18.29
N ASP A 52 -6.41 12.34 -17.87
CA ASP A 52 -5.79 13.30 -18.80
C ASP A 52 -4.55 12.75 -19.51
N VAL A 53 -3.92 11.72 -18.94
CA VAL A 53 -2.62 11.20 -19.42
C VAL A 53 -2.62 9.70 -19.67
N MET A 54 -3.61 8.96 -19.16
CA MET A 54 -3.68 7.50 -19.28
C MET A 54 -5.11 7.05 -19.55
N THR A 55 -5.30 6.21 -20.56
CA THR A 55 -6.59 5.61 -20.92
C THR A 55 -6.57 4.08 -20.81
N GLU A 56 -5.49 3.51 -20.32
CA GLU A 56 -5.29 2.08 -20.22
C GLU A 56 -6.11 1.47 -19.07
N ASP A 57 -6.62 0.27 -19.31
CA ASP A 57 -7.17 -0.58 -18.25
C ASP A 57 -6.03 -1.33 -17.56
N THR A 58 -5.58 -0.82 -16.42
CA THR A 58 -4.46 -1.40 -15.67
C THR A 58 -4.77 -2.84 -15.23
N ALA A 59 -6.01 -3.16 -14.85
CA ALA A 59 -6.38 -4.51 -14.46
C ALA A 59 -6.16 -5.50 -15.63
N LYS A 60 -6.72 -5.21 -16.79
CA LYS A 60 -6.55 -6.04 -17.99
C LYS A 60 -5.11 -6.14 -18.45
N LYS A 61 -4.34 -5.05 -18.32
CA LYS A 61 -2.93 -5.04 -18.68
C LYS A 61 -2.14 -6.03 -17.82
N TYR A 62 -2.31 -6.01 -16.52
CA TYR A 62 -1.63 -6.94 -15.60
C TYR A 62 -2.15 -8.38 -15.74
N GLU A 63 -3.45 -8.58 -15.98
CA GLU A 63 -4.02 -9.90 -16.31
C GLU A 63 -3.36 -10.48 -17.56
N ALA A 64 -3.17 -9.67 -18.61
CA ALA A 64 -2.50 -10.09 -19.85
C ALA A 64 -1.03 -10.45 -19.61
N TRP A 65 -0.37 -9.89 -18.61
CA TRP A 65 0.98 -10.26 -18.19
C TRP A 65 1.03 -11.50 -17.28
N GLY A 66 -0.12 -12.09 -16.94
CA GLY A 66 -0.20 -13.32 -16.15
C GLY A 66 -0.31 -13.08 -14.64
N TRP A 67 -0.67 -11.90 -14.20
CA TRP A 67 -0.95 -11.60 -12.80
C TRP A 67 -2.33 -12.06 -12.37
N ASN A 68 -2.47 -12.40 -11.09
CA ASN A 68 -3.75 -12.46 -10.40
C ASN A 68 -4.13 -11.03 -10.00
N VAL A 69 -5.30 -10.54 -10.44
CA VAL A 69 -5.73 -9.15 -10.18
C VAL A 69 -6.97 -9.15 -9.29
N ILE A 70 -6.93 -8.37 -8.21
CA ILE A 70 -8.00 -8.25 -7.23
C ILE A 70 -8.37 -6.77 -7.10
N ASN A 71 -9.61 -6.41 -7.44
CA ASN A 71 -10.11 -5.03 -7.29
C ASN A 71 -10.89 -4.91 -5.98
N ILE A 72 -10.59 -3.86 -5.20
CA ILE A 72 -11.20 -3.61 -3.88
C ILE A 72 -11.50 -2.12 -3.67
N ASN A 73 -12.35 -1.83 -2.69
CA ASN A 73 -12.37 -0.53 -2.06
C ASN A 73 -11.14 -0.40 -1.15
N GLY A 74 -10.13 0.36 -1.59
CA GLY A 74 -8.86 0.55 -0.89
C GLY A 74 -8.97 1.38 0.40
N ASN A 75 -10.15 1.89 0.72
CA ASN A 75 -10.45 2.54 2.00
C ASN A 75 -11.23 1.65 2.98
N ASP A 76 -11.51 0.39 2.59
CA ASP A 76 -12.15 -0.61 3.44
C ASP A 76 -11.13 -1.62 3.97
N CYS A 77 -10.89 -1.59 5.29
CA CYS A 77 -9.90 -2.45 5.93
C CYS A 77 -10.23 -3.95 5.83
N ASP A 78 -11.51 -4.31 5.77
CA ASP A 78 -11.91 -5.70 5.68
C ASP A 78 -11.74 -6.24 4.25
N GLU A 79 -12.00 -5.42 3.24
CA GLU A 79 -11.68 -5.77 1.85
C GLU A 79 -10.16 -5.90 1.65
N ILE A 80 -9.36 -5.00 2.23
CA ILE A 80 -7.89 -5.10 2.19
C ILE A 80 -7.41 -6.41 2.82
N ARG A 81 -7.89 -6.78 4.01
CA ARG A 81 -7.51 -8.04 4.68
C ARG A 81 -7.86 -9.25 3.83
N LYS A 82 -9.09 -9.31 3.30
CA LYS A 82 -9.52 -10.40 2.42
C LYS A 82 -8.67 -10.52 1.16
N ALA A 83 -8.32 -9.39 0.55
CA ALA A 83 -7.45 -9.37 -0.63
C ALA A 83 -6.03 -9.85 -0.32
N LEU A 84 -5.46 -9.44 0.82
CA LEU A 84 -4.15 -9.91 1.28
C LEU A 84 -4.15 -11.41 1.58
N ASP A 85 -5.20 -11.95 2.19
CA ASP A 85 -5.33 -13.38 2.45
C ASP A 85 -5.47 -14.18 1.14
N ALA A 86 -6.26 -13.67 0.18
CA ALA A 86 -6.37 -14.26 -1.15
C ALA A 86 -5.03 -14.22 -1.91
N ALA A 87 -4.28 -13.13 -1.81
CA ALA A 87 -2.96 -13.00 -2.41
C ALA A 87 -1.95 -14.00 -1.84
N LYS A 88 -1.97 -14.24 -0.52
CA LYS A 88 -1.13 -15.25 0.13
C LYS A 88 -1.48 -16.69 -0.29
N ALA A 89 -2.74 -16.94 -0.63
CA ALA A 89 -3.21 -18.24 -1.08
C ALA A 89 -2.89 -18.51 -2.57
N GLU A 90 -2.56 -17.48 -3.37
CA GLU A 90 -2.15 -17.64 -4.77
C GLU A 90 -0.68 -18.15 -4.81
N THR A 91 -0.47 -19.30 -5.43
CA THR A 91 0.83 -20.00 -5.45
C THR A 91 1.49 -20.08 -6.82
N LYS A 92 0.88 -19.51 -7.86
CA LYS A 92 1.36 -19.65 -9.24
C LYS A 92 1.71 -18.33 -9.91
N ARG A 93 1.11 -17.23 -9.47
CA ARG A 93 1.19 -15.93 -10.13
C ARG A 93 1.44 -14.83 -9.13
N PRO A 94 2.15 -13.74 -9.49
CA PRO A 94 2.15 -12.53 -8.66
C PRO A 94 0.74 -11.96 -8.55
N THR A 95 0.45 -11.28 -7.45
CA THR A 95 -0.87 -10.67 -7.22
C THR A 95 -0.77 -9.15 -7.24
N LEU A 96 -1.64 -8.52 -8.04
CA LEU A 96 -1.91 -7.08 -8.00
C LEU A 96 -3.25 -6.85 -7.29
N ILE A 97 -3.22 -6.12 -6.18
CA ILE A 97 -4.42 -5.62 -5.50
C ILE A 97 -4.61 -4.18 -5.93
N ILE A 98 -5.67 -3.90 -6.68
CA ILE A 98 -6.05 -2.53 -7.08
C ILE A 98 -7.02 -1.99 -6.04
N GLY A 99 -6.51 -1.16 -5.13
CA GLY A 99 -7.31 -0.50 -4.11
C GLY A 99 -7.80 0.86 -4.62
N LYS A 100 -9.10 0.99 -4.87
CA LYS A 100 -9.69 2.28 -5.20
C LYS A 100 -9.76 3.13 -3.94
N THR A 101 -9.03 4.25 -3.92
CA THR A 101 -8.92 5.14 -2.77
C THR A 101 -9.34 6.56 -3.10
N ILE A 102 -9.27 7.43 -2.11
CA ILE A 102 -9.63 8.85 -2.25
C ILE A 102 -8.39 9.68 -1.91
N MET A 103 -7.86 10.40 -2.91
CA MET A 103 -6.79 11.37 -2.66
C MET A 103 -7.23 12.40 -1.64
N GLY A 104 -6.41 12.61 -0.59
CA GLY A 104 -6.71 13.57 0.46
C GLY A 104 -7.98 13.23 1.27
N LYS A 105 -8.26 11.93 1.49
CA LYS A 105 -9.44 11.49 2.24
C LYS A 105 -9.57 12.21 3.57
N GLY A 106 -10.73 12.83 3.80
CA GLY A 106 -11.02 13.60 5.00
C GLY A 106 -10.45 15.03 5.00
N ALA A 107 -9.70 15.44 3.98
CA ALA A 107 -9.19 16.80 3.90
C ALA A 107 -10.30 17.82 3.69
N LEU A 108 -10.22 18.92 4.45
CA LEU A 108 -11.14 20.05 4.37
C LEU A 108 -10.39 21.35 4.03
N LYS A 109 -11.08 22.25 3.35
CA LYS A 109 -10.63 23.62 3.13
C LYS A 109 -10.87 24.49 4.38
N ALA A 110 -10.40 25.74 4.36
CA ALA A 110 -10.63 26.70 5.44
C ALA A 110 -12.11 27.00 5.70
N ASP A 111 -12.95 26.90 4.68
CA ASP A 111 -14.40 27.05 4.75
C ASP A 111 -15.17 25.77 5.11
N CYS A 112 -14.46 24.73 5.55
CA CYS A 112 -14.97 23.38 5.88
C CYS A 112 -15.57 22.61 4.69
N THR A 113 -15.44 23.07 3.45
CA THR A 113 -15.82 22.25 2.28
C THR A 113 -14.77 21.18 1.99
N SER A 114 -15.19 20.09 1.35
CA SER A 114 -14.27 18.97 1.01
C SER A 114 -13.12 19.43 0.12
N TYR A 115 -11.92 18.92 0.42
CA TYR A 115 -10.73 19.09 -0.40
C TYR A 115 -10.23 17.76 -0.99
N GLU A 116 -11.05 16.73 -0.86
CA GLU A 116 -10.78 15.42 -1.46
C GLU A 116 -10.74 15.47 -2.98
N ARG A 117 -10.06 14.51 -3.61
CA ARG A 117 -9.95 14.34 -5.07
C ARG A 117 -9.43 15.58 -5.79
N ASN A 118 -8.56 16.35 -5.16
CA ASN A 118 -8.01 17.57 -5.73
C ASN A 118 -6.49 17.44 -5.87
N CYS A 119 -5.96 17.73 -7.06
CA CYS A 119 -4.52 17.69 -7.34
C CYS A 119 -3.70 18.56 -6.37
N LYS A 120 -4.29 19.65 -5.85
CA LYS A 120 -3.61 20.52 -4.87
C LYS A 120 -3.38 19.86 -3.51
N THR A 121 -4.07 18.75 -3.19
CA THR A 121 -3.78 17.96 -1.98
C THR A 121 -2.63 16.97 -2.17
N HIS A 122 -2.16 16.80 -3.41
CA HIS A 122 -1.03 15.93 -3.72
C HIS A 122 0.29 16.67 -3.46
N GLY A 123 0.89 16.42 -2.32
CA GLY A 123 2.20 16.99 -1.96
C GLY A 123 2.19 18.44 -1.44
N ALA A 124 1.04 19.14 -1.44
CA ALA A 124 0.94 20.46 -0.84
C ALA A 124 0.48 20.36 0.63
N PRO A 125 1.17 21.00 1.58
CA PRO A 125 0.76 20.97 2.98
C PRO A 125 -0.54 21.75 3.18
N LEU A 126 -1.41 21.24 4.05
CA LEU A 126 -2.55 21.99 4.56
C LEU A 126 -2.06 22.98 5.63
N GLY A 127 -2.49 24.23 5.57
CA GLY A 127 -2.12 25.27 6.52
C GLY A 127 -3.33 26.01 7.10
N GLY A 128 -3.12 26.73 8.21
CA GLY A 128 -4.15 27.54 8.86
C GLY A 128 -5.41 26.73 9.21
N ASP A 129 -6.56 27.33 8.94
CA ASP A 129 -7.87 26.73 9.27
C ASP A 129 -8.12 25.40 8.52
N ALA A 130 -7.58 25.22 7.32
CA ALA A 130 -7.72 23.97 6.58
C ALA A 130 -7.04 22.80 7.33
N PHE A 131 -5.87 23.02 7.93
CA PHE A 131 -5.20 22.04 8.77
C PHE A 131 -6.04 21.71 10.01
N VAL A 132 -6.49 22.72 10.74
CA VAL A 132 -7.31 22.56 11.96
C VAL A 132 -8.59 21.80 11.66
N ASN A 133 -9.30 22.18 10.59
CA ASN A 133 -10.54 21.54 10.17
C ASN A 133 -10.33 20.08 9.79
N THR A 134 -9.25 19.78 9.05
CA THR A 134 -8.91 18.43 8.63
C THR A 134 -8.58 17.53 9.83
N ILE A 135 -7.75 18.00 10.77
CA ILE A 135 -7.41 17.22 11.97
C ILE A 135 -8.67 16.89 12.78
N LYS A 136 -9.56 17.88 12.99
CA LYS A 136 -10.84 17.65 13.69
C LYS A 136 -11.75 16.68 12.94
N ASN A 137 -11.84 16.80 11.62
CA ASN A 137 -12.64 15.91 10.78
C ASN A 137 -12.16 14.45 10.85
N LEU A 138 -10.86 14.25 11.02
CA LEU A 138 -10.23 12.93 11.19
C LEU A 138 -10.24 12.43 12.64
N GLY A 139 -10.87 13.14 13.57
CA GLY A 139 -10.97 12.75 14.98
C GLY A 139 -9.74 13.07 15.83
N GLY A 140 -8.79 13.82 15.28
CA GLY A 140 -7.56 14.23 15.98
C GLY A 140 -7.74 15.55 16.77
N ASN A 141 -6.72 15.89 17.56
CA ASN A 141 -6.63 17.15 18.29
C ASN A 141 -5.63 18.09 17.59
N PRO A 142 -6.07 19.25 17.07
CA PRO A 142 -5.16 20.20 16.40
C PRO A 142 -4.06 20.78 17.30
N GLU A 143 -4.30 20.83 18.63
CA GLU A 143 -3.31 21.29 19.61
C GLU A 143 -2.24 20.23 19.90
N ALA A 144 -2.52 18.97 19.56
CA ALA A 144 -1.59 17.85 19.70
C ALA A 144 -1.68 16.93 18.46
N PRO A 145 -1.33 17.42 17.25
CA PRO A 145 -1.58 16.74 15.99
C PRO A 145 -0.74 15.45 15.80
N PHE A 146 0.29 15.27 16.60
CA PHE A 146 1.15 14.08 16.58
C PHE A 146 0.86 13.10 17.73
N ALA A 147 -0.21 13.33 18.51
CA ALA A 147 -0.61 12.38 19.55
C ALA A 147 -1.04 11.06 18.93
N ILE A 148 -0.49 9.96 19.45
CA ILE A 148 -0.89 8.60 19.08
C ILE A 148 -2.09 8.21 19.95
N PHE A 149 -3.11 7.64 19.35
CA PHE A 149 -4.28 7.15 20.09
C PHE A 149 -3.88 5.96 20.97
N PRO A 150 -4.37 5.87 22.23
CA PRO A 150 -3.97 4.80 23.16
C PRO A 150 -4.19 3.38 22.62
N GLU A 151 -5.30 3.16 21.90
CA GLU A 151 -5.59 1.86 21.27
C GLU A 151 -4.58 1.49 20.17
N VAL A 152 -3.98 2.48 19.52
CA VAL A 152 -2.92 2.27 18.52
C VAL A 152 -1.60 1.92 19.22
N GLU A 153 -1.27 2.60 20.33
CA GLU A 153 -0.09 2.28 21.14
C GLU A 153 -0.16 0.83 21.65
N GLU A 154 -1.32 0.41 22.18
CA GLU A 154 -1.54 -0.96 22.65
C GLU A 154 -1.41 -1.99 21.52
N LEU A 155 -2.01 -1.71 20.36
CA LEU A 155 -1.93 -2.58 19.18
C LEU A 155 -0.46 -2.82 18.77
N TYR A 156 0.32 -1.75 18.64
CA TYR A 156 1.72 -1.85 18.23
C TYR A 156 2.60 -2.47 19.32
N ALA A 157 2.36 -2.19 20.61
CA ALA A 157 3.09 -2.82 21.70
C ALA A 157 2.88 -4.34 21.76
N ASN A 158 1.65 -4.80 21.52
CA ASN A 158 1.34 -6.22 21.45
C ASN A 158 2.03 -6.88 20.24
N ARG A 159 1.95 -6.22 19.07
CA ARG A 159 2.61 -6.73 17.87
C ARG A 159 4.13 -6.77 17.99
N ALA A 160 4.74 -5.81 18.67
CA ALA A 160 6.19 -5.80 18.92
C ALA A 160 6.64 -7.05 19.69
N LYS A 161 5.92 -7.43 20.76
CA LYS A 161 6.21 -8.65 21.54
C LYS A 161 6.13 -9.92 20.69
N GLU A 162 5.11 -10.03 19.82
CA GLU A 162 5.01 -11.16 18.88
C GLU A 162 6.19 -11.20 17.92
N LEU A 163 6.59 -10.04 17.38
CA LEU A 163 7.71 -9.93 16.45
C LEU A 163 9.05 -10.24 17.11
N GLU A 164 9.27 -9.88 18.38
CA GLU A 164 10.47 -10.25 19.14
C GLU A 164 10.69 -11.78 19.14
N THR A 165 9.62 -12.54 19.40
CA THR A 165 9.67 -14.00 19.37
C THR A 165 10.00 -14.53 17.97
N ILE A 166 9.28 -14.06 16.95
CA ILE A 166 9.48 -14.46 15.55
C ILE A 166 10.92 -14.14 15.08
N CYS A 167 11.42 -12.96 15.43
CA CYS A 167 12.79 -12.55 15.08
C CYS A 167 13.84 -13.44 15.76
N ALA A 168 13.65 -13.74 17.05
CA ALA A 168 14.56 -14.62 17.77
C ALA A 168 14.64 -16.02 17.15
N GLU A 169 13.49 -16.59 16.77
CA GLU A 169 13.42 -17.90 16.07
C GLU A 169 14.11 -17.84 14.69
N LYS A 170 13.87 -16.79 13.91
CA LYS A 170 14.51 -16.61 12.59
C LYS A 170 16.03 -16.48 12.70
N TYR A 171 16.53 -15.66 13.63
CA TYR A 171 17.97 -15.53 13.85
C TYR A 171 18.63 -16.83 14.33
N ALA A 172 17.95 -17.59 15.19
CA ALA A 172 18.44 -18.89 15.61
C ALA A 172 18.52 -19.89 14.43
N ALA A 173 17.50 -19.91 13.57
CA ALA A 173 17.47 -20.73 12.37
C ALA A 173 18.56 -20.32 11.36
N GLU A 174 18.76 -19.02 11.13
CA GLU A 174 19.81 -18.49 10.27
C GLU A 174 21.20 -18.89 10.76
N LYS A 175 21.45 -18.73 12.06
CA LYS A 175 22.70 -19.15 12.67
C LYS A 175 22.96 -20.65 12.53
N ALA A 176 21.95 -21.47 12.83
CA ALA A 176 22.05 -22.92 12.69
C ALA A 176 22.30 -23.34 11.23
N TRP A 177 21.66 -22.65 10.27
CA TRP A 177 21.90 -22.90 8.85
C TRP A 177 23.34 -22.55 8.44
N ALA A 178 23.85 -21.38 8.88
CA ALA A 178 25.22 -20.96 8.58
C ALA A 178 26.27 -21.91 9.16
N GLU A 179 26.06 -22.41 10.39
CA GLU A 179 26.92 -23.40 11.02
C GLU A 179 26.91 -24.76 10.26
N ALA A 180 25.76 -25.14 9.70
CA ALA A 180 25.62 -26.37 8.92
C ALA A 180 26.13 -26.25 7.48
N ASN A 181 26.31 -25.04 6.96
CA ASN A 181 26.69 -24.75 5.58
C ASN A 181 27.88 -23.78 5.50
N PRO A 182 29.06 -24.13 6.04
CA PRO A 182 30.18 -23.18 6.17
C PRO A 182 30.79 -22.75 4.83
N GLU A 183 30.49 -23.46 3.75
CA GLU A 183 30.97 -23.18 2.39
C GLU A 183 30.02 -22.34 1.54
N ALA A 184 28.82 -21.90 2.07
CA ALA A 184 27.77 -21.22 1.33
C ALA A 184 27.89 -19.68 1.30
#